data_1d23a9bfb9594ff8e05a99c7ae05697e
#
_entry.id   1d23a9bfb9594ff8e05a99c7ae05697e
#
_cell.length_a   1.000
_cell.length_b   1.000
_cell.length_c   1.000
_cell.angle_alpha   90.00
_cell.angle_beta   90.00
_cell.angle_gamma   90.00
#
_symmetry.space_group_name_H-M   'P 1'
#
loop_
_entity.id
_entity.type
_entity.pdbx_description
1 polymer ?
#
loop_
_entity_poly.entity_id
_entity_poly.type
_entity_poly.pdbx_seq_one_letter_code
_entity_poly.pdbx_strand_id
1 'polypeptide(L)'
;GMFNIRFAMPTRTNGQHSNHLYPNDYFPFTYGESVDPFSGRSDGVLKRSMASGTEPKIMHIQTSNEYWVRGGSLPHTNPEGTEDAVLPNGVRFYTLGGSQHGSGSGLPRPASSGQLAPNPNRWSPLSESLMAAMVRWIAEGAEPPPSRYPRIADGSLVASHNGQEINHDAWNPLPGINHPTAIYQPGVADYGMRWASERIIDTHPQTARGYYNPLVPAVNLDNNDSAETTVLSPLTQVPLATFVPWNLRAVATGAPLSL
;
A
#
# COMPACT_ATOMS: atom_id res chain seq x y z
N GLY A 1 -1.97 -4.20 1.06
CA GLY A 1 -1.80 -4.62 -0.28
C GLY A 1 -0.52 -5.39 -0.46
N MET A 2 -0.72 -6.59 -0.84
CA MET A 2 0.41 -7.43 -1.11
C MET A 2 0.31 -7.82 -2.54
N PHE A 3 1.13 -7.18 -3.36
CA PHE A 3 1.13 -7.46 -4.75
C PHE A 3 1.80 -8.77 -4.99
N ASN A 4 1.33 -9.57 -5.84
CA ASN A 4 2.01 -10.69 -6.45
C ASN A 4 3.08 -11.38 -5.60
N ILE A 5 2.90 -11.46 -4.30
CA ILE A 5 3.78 -12.24 -3.45
C ILE A 5 3.55 -13.69 -3.76
N ARG A 6 4.55 -14.32 -4.34
CA ARG A 6 4.40 -15.68 -4.83
C ARG A 6 4.93 -16.70 -3.85
N PHE A 7 6.18 -16.64 -3.51
CA PHE A 7 6.84 -17.72 -2.77
C PHE A 7 7.34 -17.27 -1.42
N ALA A 8 7.51 -15.98 -1.23
CA ALA A 8 7.96 -15.43 0.01
C ALA A 8 7.58 -13.98 0.12
N MET A 9 7.62 -13.47 1.31
CA MET A 9 7.40 -12.07 1.60
C MET A 9 8.75 -11.37 1.68
N PRO A 10 9.09 -10.56 0.71
CA PRO A 10 10.43 -10.01 0.58
C PRO A 10 10.86 -9.15 1.73
N THR A 11 9.92 -8.51 2.35
CA THR A 11 10.18 -7.62 3.47
C THR A 11 10.18 -8.30 4.80
N ARG A 12 10.12 -9.61 4.82
CA ARG A 12 10.15 -10.33 6.05
C ARG A 12 11.48 -10.82 6.39
N THR A 13 12.04 -10.38 7.00
CA THR A 13 13.02 -10.70 7.75
C THR A 13 13.64 -11.96 7.81
N ASN A 14 14.35 -12.15 8.58
CA ASN A 14 15.15 -13.16 9.21
C ASN A 14 15.07 -14.51 8.54
N GLY A 15 16.06 -14.86 7.74
CA GLY A 15 16.12 -16.09 7.02
C GLY A 15 15.30 -16.18 5.74
N GLN A 16 14.60 -15.14 5.43
CA GLN A 16 13.93 -15.03 4.14
C GLN A 16 14.85 -14.37 3.13
N HIS A 17 15.09 -15.01 2.07
CA HIS A 17 16.04 -14.59 1.06
C HIS A 17 15.47 -14.64 -0.32
N SER A 18 14.24 -14.65 -0.38
CA SER A 18 13.51 -14.89 -1.60
C SER A 18 13.63 -13.82 -2.65
N ASN A 19 13.91 -12.60 -2.29
CA ASN A 19 14.18 -11.54 -3.26
C ASN A 19 15.37 -11.84 -4.16
N HIS A 20 16.26 -12.71 -3.73
CA HIS A 20 17.40 -13.12 -4.54
C HIS A 20 17.07 -14.26 -5.52
N LEU A 21 16.04 -15.03 -5.22
CA LEU A 21 15.68 -16.21 -5.99
C LEU A 21 14.32 -16.06 -6.67
N TYR A 22 13.38 -15.32 -6.05
CA TYR A 22 12.02 -15.23 -6.54
C TYR A 22 11.57 -13.78 -6.54
N PRO A 23 11.18 -13.20 -7.68
CA PRO A 23 10.60 -11.88 -7.74
C PRO A 23 9.24 -11.86 -7.03
N ASN A 24 9.06 -10.90 -6.15
CA ASN A 24 7.89 -10.82 -5.31
C ASN A 24 6.97 -9.68 -5.69
N ASP A 25 7.50 -8.48 -5.71
CA ASP A 25 6.76 -7.29 -6.10
C ASP A 25 6.93 -7.13 -7.61
N TYR A 26 6.07 -7.81 -8.34
CA TYR A 26 6.23 -8.03 -9.75
C TYR A 26 5.01 -7.51 -10.51
N PHE A 27 5.25 -6.68 -11.51
CA PHE A 27 4.20 -6.21 -12.41
C PHE A 27 3.40 -7.39 -13.00
N PRO A 28 2.05 -7.29 -13.16
CA PRO A 28 1.18 -6.12 -12.99
C PRO A 28 0.72 -5.89 -11.53
N PHE A 29 0.45 -4.63 -11.20
CA PHE A 29 -0.06 -4.23 -9.89
C PHE A 29 -1.54 -3.88 -9.92
N THR A 30 -1.99 -3.24 -11.01
CA THR A 30 -3.37 -2.78 -11.20
C THR A 30 -4.32 -3.90 -11.60
N TYR A 31 -5.58 -3.76 -11.24
CA TYR A 31 -6.63 -4.70 -11.65
C TYR A 31 -6.92 -4.64 -13.14
N GLY A 32 -7.06 -3.44 -13.69
CA GLY A 32 -7.08 -3.19 -15.13
C GLY A 32 -5.69 -3.20 -15.75
N GLU A 33 -5.62 -3.04 -17.04
CA GLU A 33 -4.33 -2.99 -17.74
C GLU A 33 -3.58 -1.69 -17.45
N SER A 34 -2.29 -1.81 -17.27
CA SER A 34 -1.32 -0.72 -17.23
C SER A 34 -0.04 -1.13 -17.93
N VAL A 35 0.84 -0.18 -18.21
CA VAL A 35 2.12 -0.43 -18.89
C VAL A 35 3.24 -0.42 -17.86
N ASP A 36 4.10 -1.43 -17.91
CA ASP A 36 5.33 -1.46 -17.13
C ASP A 36 6.40 -0.57 -17.80
N PRO A 37 6.85 0.50 -17.16
CA PRO A 37 7.82 1.42 -17.78
C PRO A 37 9.19 0.79 -18.05
N PHE A 38 9.52 -0.32 -17.40
CA PHE A 38 10.81 -0.99 -17.55
C PHE A 38 10.84 -2.04 -18.65
N SER A 39 9.75 -2.72 -18.90
CA SER A 39 9.65 -3.76 -19.93
C SER A 39 8.78 -3.36 -21.13
N GLY A 40 7.99 -2.29 -21.01
CA GLY A 40 6.99 -1.89 -22.02
C GLY A 40 5.79 -2.85 -22.09
N ARG A 41 5.69 -3.84 -21.19
CA ARG A 41 4.61 -4.83 -21.19
C ARG A 41 3.32 -4.21 -20.69
N SER A 42 2.23 -4.39 -21.44
CA SER A 42 0.88 -4.09 -20.95
C SER A 42 0.26 -5.33 -20.32
N ASP A 43 -0.14 -5.23 -19.08
CA ASP A 43 -0.77 -6.32 -18.33
C ASP A 43 -1.63 -5.80 -17.18
N GLY A 44 -2.49 -6.66 -16.63
CA GLY A 44 -3.35 -6.38 -15.48
C GLY A 44 -3.68 -7.64 -14.72
N VAL A 45 -3.94 -7.50 -13.42
CA VAL A 45 -4.22 -8.65 -12.53
C VAL A 45 -5.43 -9.45 -13.04
N LEU A 46 -6.44 -8.76 -13.57
CA LEU A 46 -7.67 -9.37 -14.08
C LEU A 46 -7.67 -9.64 -15.59
N LYS A 47 -6.62 -9.29 -16.32
CA LYS A 47 -6.60 -9.40 -17.79
C LYS A 47 -7.05 -10.77 -18.31
N ARG A 48 -6.56 -11.84 -17.69
CA ARG A 48 -6.90 -13.22 -18.13
C ARG A 48 -8.31 -13.62 -17.77
N SER A 49 -8.77 -13.28 -16.57
CA SER A 49 -10.13 -13.59 -16.12
C SER A 49 -11.18 -12.78 -16.90
N MET A 50 -10.88 -11.53 -17.23
CA MET A 50 -11.73 -10.71 -18.10
C MET A 50 -11.83 -11.31 -19.51
N ALA A 51 -10.70 -11.73 -20.09
CA ALA A 51 -10.70 -12.36 -21.41
C ALA A 51 -11.46 -13.70 -21.46
N SER A 52 -11.58 -14.41 -20.34
CA SER A 52 -12.34 -15.66 -20.23
C SER A 52 -13.77 -15.47 -19.71
N GLY A 53 -14.19 -14.25 -19.37
CA GLY A 53 -15.49 -13.98 -18.77
C GLY A 53 -15.66 -14.60 -17.36
N THR A 54 -14.56 -14.72 -16.63
CA THR A 54 -14.54 -15.32 -15.28
C THR A 54 -14.02 -14.35 -14.22
N GLU A 55 -14.15 -13.06 -14.48
CA GLU A 55 -13.70 -12.05 -13.53
C GLU A 55 -14.47 -12.16 -12.19
N PRO A 56 -13.76 -12.22 -11.08
CA PRO A 56 -14.38 -12.26 -9.76
C PRO A 56 -14.83 -10.85 -9.34
N LYS A 57 -15.80 -10.78 -8.45
CA LYS A 57 -16.02 -9.58 -7.64
C LYS A 57 -14.88 -9.48 -6.63
N ILE A 58 -14.28 -8.29 -6.53
CA ILE A 58 -13.14 -8.04 -5.63
C ILE A 58 -13.47 -6.86 -4.72
N MET A 59 -13.18 -7.04 -3.44
CA MET A 59 -13.14 -5.96 -2.48
C MET A 59 -11.73 -5.85 -1.90
N HIS A 60 -11.00 -4.84 -2.35
CA HIS A 60 -9.67 -4.54 -1.86
C HIS A 60 -9.79 -3.65 -0.63
N ILE A 61 -9.27 -4.10 0.48
CA ILE A 61 -9.21 -3.35 1.73
C ILE A 61 -7.76 -3.23 2.13
N GLN A 62 -7.30 -2.01 2.35
CA GLN A 62 -5.98 -1.74 2.89
C GLN A 62 -6.02 -0.60 3.90
N THR A 63 -5.01 -0.50 4.73
CA THR A 63 -4.85 0.56 5.72
C THR A 63 -3.93 1.65 5.18
N SER A 64 -3.90 2.81 5.82
CA SER A 64 -2.96 3.88 5.45
C SER A 64 -1.49 3.42 5.58
N ASN A 65 -1.21 2.45 6.43
CA ASN A 65 0.13 1.88 6.60
C ASN A 65 0.68 1.28 5.29
N GLU A 66 -0.14 0.56 4.52
CA GLU A 66 0.32 -0.09 3.28
C GLU A 66 0.86 0.89 2.25
N TYR A 67 0.39 2.13 2.26
CA TYR A 67 0.93 3.17 1.38
C TYR A 67 2.39 3.48 1.70
N TRP A 68 2.73 3.55 2.98
CA TRP A 68 4.07 3.88 3.44
C TRP A 68 5.05 2.70 3.37
N VAL A 69 4.55 1.49 3.63
CA VAL A 69 5.43 0.33 3.86
C VAL A 69 5.33 -0.78 2.81
N ARG A 70 4.39 -0.67 1.85
CA ARG A 70 4.09 -1.75 0.88
C ARG A 70 3.77 -1.25 -0.53
N GLY A 71 4.01 0.01 -0.83
CA GLY A 71 3.65 0.58 -2.12
C GLY A 71 2.14 0.53 -2.39
N GLY A 72 1.34 0.84 -1.39
CA GLY A 72 -0.12 0.66 -1.40
C GLY A 72 -0.89 1.44 -2.46
N SER A 73 -0.28 2.40 -3.15
CA SER A 73 -0.91 3.10 -4.27
C SER A 73 -0.89 2.30 -5.57
N LEU A 74 0.11 1.46 -5.78
CA LEU A 74 0.32 0.76 -7.06
C LEU A 74 -0.87 -0.06 -7.58
N PRO A 75 -1.78 -0.62 -6.76
CA PRO A 75 -2.99 -1.26 -7.26
C PRO A 75 -3.99 -0.33 -7.92
N HIS A 76 -3.89 0.98 -7.70
CA HIS A 76 -4.82 1.97 -8.22
C HIS A 76 -4.14 3.20 -8.86
N THR A 77 -2.84 3.12 -9.14
CA THR A 77 -2.10 4.08 -9.96
C THR A 77 -1.33 3.33 -11.07
N ASN A 78 -0.91 4.06 -12.10
CA ASN A 78 0.11 3.51 -12.98
C ASN A 78 1.42 3.29 -12.19
N PRO A 79 2.34 2.44 -12.67
CA PRO A 79 3.58 2.13 -11.95
C PRO A 79 4.52 3.32 -11.74
N GLU A 80 4.35 4.36 -12.55
CA GLU A 80 5.12 5.61 -12.51
C GLU A 80 4.59 6.60 -11.46
N GLY A 81 3.38 6.36 -10.94
CA GLY A 81 2.75 7.25 -9.95
C GLY A 81 2.32 8.61 -10.52
N THR A 82 1.95 8.66 -11.79
CA THR A 82 1.56 9.89 -12.49
C THR A 82 0.07 9.96 -12.83
N GLU A 83 -0.62 8.82 -12.86
CA GLU A 83 -2.02 8.72 -13.22
C GLU A 83 -2.76 7.69 -12.36
N ASP A 84 -4.04 7.96 -12.09
CA ASP A 84 -4.92 6.98 -11.46
C ASP A 84 -5.24 5.85 -12.43
N ALA A 85 -5.17 4.61 -11.95
CA ALA A 85 -5.59 3.46 -12.73
C ALA A 85 -7.12 3.28 -12.67
N VAL A 86 -7.70 2.86 -13.77
CA VAL A 86 -9.12 2.55 -13.84
C VAL A 86 -9.41 1.25 -13.09
N LEU A 87 -10.33 1.30 -12.12
CA LEU A 87 -10.83 0.12 -11.46
C LEU A 87 -11.94 -0.52 -12.30
N PRO A 88 -11.84 -1.82 -12.62
CA PRO A 88 -12.92 -2.55 -13.28
C PRO A 88 -14.22 -2.56 -12.46
N ASN A 89 -15.38 -2.66 -13.11
CA ASN A 89 -16.69 -2.61 -12.45
C ASN A 89 -16.88 -3.63 -11.31
N GLY A 90 -16.24 -4.79 -11.42
CA GLY A 90 -16.24 -5.84 -10.40
C GLY A 90 -15.29 -5.58 -9.21
N VAL A 91 -14.63 -4.43 -9.17
CA VAL A 91 -13.66 -4.10 -8.12
C VAL A 91 -14.16 -2.95 -7.25
N ARG A 92 -14.05 -3.11 -5.94
CA ARG A 92 -14.22 -2.03 -4.96
C ARG A 92 -12.95 -1.90 -4.15
N PHE A 93 -12.53 -0.66 -3.91
CA PHE A 93 -11.30 -0.35 -3.22
C PHE A 93 -11.55 0.56 -2.02
N TYR A 94 -11.07 0.16 -0.84
CA TYR A 94 -11.27 0.92 0.39
C TYR A 94 -9.96 1.08 1.14
N THR A 95 -9.62 2.32 1.48
CA THR A 95 -8.52 2.65 2.38
C THR A 95 -9.08 2.94 3.76
N LEU A 96 -8.62 2.22 4.77
CA LEU A 96 -8.97 2.47 6.17
C LEU A 96 -8.03 3.55 6.71
N GLY A 97 -8.56 4.75 6.90
CA GLY A 97 -7.78 5.92 7.26
C GLY A 97 -7.27 5.91 8.70
N GLY A 98 -6.13 6.58 8.94
CA GLY A 98 -5.51 6.68 10.25
C GLY A 98 -5.13 5.34 10.87
N SER A 99 -4.75 4.36 10.05
CA SER A 99 -4.63 2.97 10.49
C SER A 99 -3.24 2.40 10.26
N GLN A 100 -2.75 1.62 11.21
CA GLN A 100 -1.62 0.70 11.01
C GLN A 100 -2.12 -0.63 10.46
N HIS A 101 -1.20 -1.48 9.96
CA HIS A 101 -1.50 -2.78 9.37
C HIS A 101 -2.36 -3.68 10.28
N GLY A 102 -2.07 -3.74 11.56
CA GLY A 102 -2.89 -4.44 12.54
C GLY A 102 -3.96 -3.54 13.14
N SER A 103 -5.18 -4.06 13.33
CA SER A 103 -6.22 -3.33 14.05
C SER A 103 -5.80 -3.06 15.49
N GLY A 104 -5.91 -1.81 15.91
CA GLY A 104 -5.62 -1.40 17.29
C GLY A 104 -6.62 -1.96 18.29
N SER A 105 -6.32 -1.77 19.57
CA SER A 105 -7.15 -2.26 20.68
C SER A 105 -8.31 -1.30 21.04
N GLY A 106 -8.35 -0.12 20.45
CA GLY A 106 -9.26 0.96 20.85
C GLY A 106 -8.75 1.82 22.00
N LEU A 107 -7.67 1.40 22.65
CA LEU A 107 -7.08 2.11 23.81
C LEU A 107 -5.59 2.35 23.56
N PRO A 108 -5.06 3.53 23.96
CA PRO A 108 -3.64 3.81 23.91
C PRO A 108 -2.85 2.80 24.75
N ARG A 109 -1.66 2.46 24.27
CA ARG A 109 -0.69 1.60 24.98
C ARG A 109 0.68 2.26 24.97
N PRO A 110 1.55 1.97 25.96
CA PRO A 110 2.91 2.46 25.93
C PRO A 110 3.69 2.01 24.69
N ALA A 111 4.62 2.83 24.25
CA ALA A 111 5.55 2.44 23.19
C ALA A 111 6.38 1.23 23.64
N SER A 112 6.70 0.33 22.72
CA SER A 112 7.49 -0.87 23.01
C SER A 112 8.70 -0.98 22.07
N SER A 113 8.49 -1.32 20.84
CA SER A 113 9.54 -1.49 19.82
C SER A 113 9.67 -0.30 18.87
N GLY A 114 8.69 0.58 18.85
CA GLY A 114 8.66 1.81 18.03
C GLY A 114 8.98 3.06 18.83
N GLN A 115 9.24 4.14 18.13
CA GLN A 115 9.45 5.47 18.73
C GLN A 115 8.14 6.06 19.24
N LEU A 116 7.01 5.69 18.64
CA LEU A 116 5.68 6.14 19.02
C LEU A 116 4.90 5.01 19.69
N ALA A 117 3.89 5.39 20.47
CA ALA A 117 2.90 4.44 20.96
C ALA A 117 2.21 3.72 19.78
N PRO A 118 1.84 2.45 19.94
CA PRO A 118 1.04 1.76 18.93
C PRO A 118 -0.26 2.50 18.65
N ASN A 119 -0.63 2.61 17.39
CA ASN A 119 -1.85 3.27 16.98
C ASN A 119 -3.08 2.52 17.54
N PRO A 120 -3.93 3.15 18.37
CA PRO A 120 -5.06 2.49 19.00
C PRO A 120 -6.25 2.29 18.07
N ASN A 121 -6.21 2.80 16.83
CA ASN A 121 -7.35 2.75 15.92
C ASN A 121 -7.84 1.31 15.69
N ARG A 122 -9.03 1.02 16.19
CA ARG A 122 -9.69 -0.27 16.01
C ARG A 122 -10.53 -0.25 14.75
N TRP A 123 -9.93 -0.68 13.66
CA TRP A 123 -10.60 -0.68 12.35
C TRP A 123 -11.25 -2.03 11.98
N SER A 124 -11.06 -3.09 12.76
CA SER A 124 -11.64 -4.41 12.45
C SER A 124 -13.17 -4.37 12.24
N PRO A 125 -14.00 -3.59 12.96
CA PRO A 125 -15.44 -3.52 12.67
C PRO A 125 -15.76 -2.95 11.29
N LEU A 126 -14.92 -2.07 10.75
CA LEU A 126 -15.07 -1.56 9.38
C LEU A 126 -14.84 -2.68 8.36
N SER A 127 -13.77 -3.46 8.56
CA SER A 127 -13.47 -4.62 7.72
C SER A 127 -14.58 -5.66 7.77
N GLU A 128 -15.16 -5.94 8.94
CA GLU A 128 -16.28 -6.85 9.12
C GLU A 128 -17.54 -6.35 8.38
N SER A 129 -17.83 -5.05 8.46
CA SER A 129 -18.95 -4.43 7.76
C SER A 129 -18.78 -4.50 6.23
N LEU A 130 -17.57 -4.28 5.74
CA LEU A 130 -17.25 -4.42 4.32
C LEU A 130 -17.34 -5.88 3.87
N MET A 131 -16.96 -6.84 4.71
CA MET A 131 -17.12 -8.26 4.42
C MET A 131 -18.60 -8.65 4.32
N ALA A 132 -19.46 -8.13 5.20
CA ALA A 132 -20.91 -8.33 5.12
C ALA A 132 -21.48 -7.74 3.82
N ALA A 133 -21.01 -6.56 3.41
CA ALA A 133 -21.39 -5.97 2.13
C ALA A 133 -20.92 -6.83 0.93
N MET A 134 -19.74 -7.42 1.00
CA MET A 134 -19.24 -8.34 -0.02
C MET A 134 -20.13 -9.59 -0.16
N VAL A 135 -20.55 -10.18 0.96
CA VAL A 135 -21.47 -11.33 0.95
C VAL A 135 -22.78 -10.98 0.26
N ARG A 136 -23.40 -9.82 0.58
CA ARG A 136 -24.63 -9.35 -0.06
C ARG A 136 -24.43 -9.06 -1.54
N TRP A 137 -23.29 -8.50 -1.91
CA TRP A 137 -22.98 -8.25 -3.31
C TRP A 137 -22.91 -9.54 -4.13
N ILE A 138 -22.32 -10.60 -3.55
CA ILE A 138 -22.21 -11.90 -4.23
C ILE A 138 -23.57 -12.61 -4.26
N ALA A 139 -24.26 -12.69 -3.12
CA ALA A 139 -25.45 -13.52 -2.96
C ALA A 139 -26.73 -12.86 -3.52
N GLU A 140 -26.84 -11.53 -3.41
CA GLU A 140 -28.05 -10.80 -3.69
C GLU A 140 -27.91 -9.81 -4.86
N GLY A 141 -26.67 -9.59 -5.34
CA GLY A 141 -26.38 -8.55 -6.33
C GLY A 141 -26.42 -7.13 -5.76
N ALA A 142 -26.55 -6.98 -4.44
CA ALA A 142 -26.61 -5.67 -3.79
C ALA A 142 -25.23 -4.98 -3.85
N GLU A 143 -25.14 -3.90 -4.62
CA GLU A 143 -23.90 -3.16 -4.78
C GLU A 143 -23.37 -2.65 -3.43
N PRO A 144 -22.08 -2.86 -3.12
CA PRO A 144 -21.46 -2.29 -1.93
C PRO A 144 -21.31 -0.78 -2.08
N PRO A 145 -20.99 -0.06 -0.98
CA PRO A 145 -20.70 1.36 -1.06
C PRO A 145 -19.66 1.68 -2.16
N PRO A 146 -19.69 2.86 -2.76
CA PRO A 146 -18.64 3.28 -3.70
C PRO A 146 -17.26 3.15 -3.12
N SER A 147 -16.27 2.85 -3.97
CA SER A 147 -14.86 2.82 -3.58
C SER A 147 -14.46 4.13 -2.92
N ARG A 148 -13.63 4.04 -1.87
CA ARG A 148 -13.13 5.20 -1.13
C ARG A 148 -11.63 5.01 -0.86
N TYR A 149 -10.83 5.73 -1.62
CA TYR A 149 -9.37 5.68 -1.58
C TYR A 149 -8.80 6.98 -2.13
N PRO A 150 -7.57 7.39 -1.74
CA PRO A 150 -6.94 8.60 -2.23
C PRO A 150 -6.54 8.46 -3.71
N ARG A 151 -6.58 9.57 -4.46
CA ARG A 151 -6.32 9.62 -5.89
C ARG A 151 -5.41 10.78 -6.26
N ILE A 152 -4.69 10.61 -7.36
CA ILE A 152 -3.85 11.68 -7.95
C ILE A 152 -4.74 12.80 -8.49
N ALA A 153 -5.83 12.44 -9.16
CA ALA A 153 -6.72 13.38 -9.85
C ALA A 153 -7.36 14.43 -8.93
N ASP A 154 -7.56 14.13 -7.66
CA ASP A 154 -8.14 15.08 -6.66
C ASP A 154 -7.10 15.61 -5.67
N GLY A 155 -5.80 15.31 -5.87
CA GLY A 155 -4.71 15.77 -5.01
C GLY A 155 -4.64 15.08 -3.65
N SER A 156 -5.44 14.04 -3.42
CA SER A 156 -5.45 13.30 -2.16
C SER A 156 -4.41 12.18 -2.09
N LEU A 157 -3.69 11.93 -3.19
CA LEU A 157 -2.58 11.00 -3.28
C LEU A 157 -1.36 11.75 -3.80
N VAL A 158 -0.28 11.79 -3.01
CA VAL A 158 0.88 12.64 -3.24
C VAL A 158 2.20 11.88 -3.09
N ALA A 159 3.28 12.47 -3.60
CA ALA A 159 4.62 11.96 -3.32
C ALA A 159 4.92 12.08 -1.81
N SER A 160 5.56 11.08 -1.23
CA SER A 160 5.95 11.11 0.18
C SER A 160 7.05 12.13 0.47
N HIS A 161 7.93 12.36 -0.51
CA HIS A 161 9.08 13.26 -0.41
C HIS A 161 9.25 14.09 -1.67
N ASN A 162 9.82 15.27 -1.49
CA ASN A 162 10.33 16.14 -2.53
C ASN A 162 11.86 16.11 -2.47
N GLY A 163 12.46 15.19 -3.23
CA GLY A 163 13.87 14.88 -3.08
C GLY A 163 14.15 14.16 -1.75
N GLN A 164 14.96 14.75 -0.88
CA GLN A 164 15.28 14.19 0.45
C GLN A 164 14.37 14.71 1.57
N GLU A 165 13.56 15.71 1.30
CA GLU A 165 12.67 16.32 2.28
C GLU A 165 11.29 15.68 2.24
N ILE A 166 10.65 15.56 3.42
CA ILE A 166 9.26 15.09 3.50
C ILE A 166 8.36 16.07 2.77
N ASN A 167 7.44 15.57 1.97
CA ASN A 167 6.39 16.39 1.37
C ASN A 167 5.38 16.80 2.45
N HIS A 168 5.16 18.10 2.62
CA HIS A 168 4.26 18.59 3.66
C HIS A 168 2.80 18.20 3.44
N ASP A 169 2.39 17.92 2.20
CA ASP A 169 1.07 17.36 1.93
C ASP A 169 0.93 15.92 2.41
N ALA A 170 2.04 15.18 2.48
CA ALA A 170 2.08 13.81 3.01
C ALA A 170 2.26 13.77 4.54
N TRP A 171 2.97 14.74 5.10
CA TRP A 171 3.22 14.84 6.52
C TRP A 171 3.69 16.25 6.91
N ASN A 172 2.98 16.91 7.81
CA ASN A 172 3.43 18.15 8.40
C ASN A 172 4.39 17.86 9.57
N PRO A 173 5.66 18.24 9.50
CA PRO A 173 6.63 17.97 10.55
C PRO A 173 6.20 18.47 11.91
N LEU A 174 6.32 17.62 12.94
CA LEU A 174 6.01 17.95 14.32
C LEU A 174 7.30 17.95 15.15
N PRO A 175 7.49 18.94 16.04
CA PRO A 175 8.66 19.01 16.91
C PRO A 175 8.81 17.74 17.75
N GLY A 176 10.01 17.15 17.73
CA GLY A 176 10.32 15.94 18.51
C GLY A 176 9.76 14.63 17.94
N ILE A 177 9.09 14.66 16.81
CA ILE A 177 8.58 13.46 16.11
C ILE A 177 9.40 13.25 14.84
N ASN A 178 10.12 12.12 14.78
CA ASN A 178 10.80 11.72 13.55
C ASN A 178 9.79 11.16 12.56
N HIS A 179 9.98 11.46 11.28
CA HIS A 179 9.20 10.91 10.17
C HIS A 179 10.06 9.94 9.32
N PRO A 180 9.46 9.06 8.52
CA PRO A 180 10.20 8.23 7.59
C PRO A 180 11.04 9.07 6.64
N THR A 181 12.29 8.66 6.40
CA THR A 181 13.18 9.29 5.42
C THR A 181 13.00 8.74 4.01
N ALA A 182 12.26 7.67 3.88
CA ALA A 182 11.89 7.04 2.61
C ALA A 182 10.67 6.15 2.83
N ILE A 183 9.95 5.85 1.75
CA ILE A 183 8.91 4.82 1.72
C ILE A 183 9.42 3.57 1.01
N TYR A 184 8.70 2.46 1.19
CA TYR A 184 8.99 1.25 0.43
C TYR A 184 8.68 1.46 -1.06
N GLN A 185 9.69 1.27 -1.90
CA GLN A 185 9.57 1.28 -3.35
C GLN A 185 9.91 -0.12 -3.89
N PRO A 186 8.99 -0.79 -4.58
CA PRO A 186 9.29 -2.06 -5.22
C PRO A 186 10.36 -1.88 -6.29
N GLY A 187 11.45 -2.65 -6.20
CA GLY A 187 12.54 -2.61 -7.16
C GLY A 187 12.31 -3.60 -8.30
N VAL A 188 12.69 -3.21 -9.49
CA VAL A 188 12.76 -4.10 -10.65
C VAL A 188 14.10 -4.80 -10.65
N ALA A 189 14.14 -6.05 -10.17
CA ALA A 189 15.36 -6.80 -10.10
C ALA A 189 15.82 -7.27 -11.49
N ASP A 190 17.13 -7.17 -11.74
CA ASP A 190 17.75 -7.73 -12.90
C ASP A 190 18.16 -9.18 -12.61
N TYR A 191 17.44 -10.10 -13.19
CA TYR A 191 17.72 -11.53 -13.07
C TYR A 191 18.58 -12.07 -14.21
N GLY A 192 19.03 -11.20 -15.13
CA GLY A 192 19.84 -11.59 -16.29
C GLY A 192 19.02 -11.89 -17.55
N MET A 193 19.74 -12.15 -18.64
CA MET A 193 19.14 -12.26 -19.99
C MET A 193 18.20 -13.44 -20.14
N ARG A 194 18.46 -14.56 -19.49
CA ARG A 194 17.64 -15.77 -19.59
C ARG A 194 16.36 -15.76 -18.76
N TRP A 195 16.20 -14.76 -17.89
CA TRP A 195 15.00 -14.70 -17.06
C TRP A 195 13.71 -14.53 -17.88
N ALA A 196 13.74 -13.69 -18.90
CA ALA A 196 12.54 -13.41 -19.70
C ALA A 196 12.04 -14.64 -20.46
N SER A 197 12.95 -15.41 -21.08
CA SER A 197 12.63 -16.56 -21.95
C SER A 197 12.58 -17.89 -21.20
N GLU A 198 13.51 -18.12 -20.29
CA GLU A 198 13.75 -19.44 -19.69
C GLU A 198 13.42 -19.49 -18.20
N ARG A 199 13.19 -18.34 -17.55
CA ARG A 199 13.02 -18.20 -16.10
C ARG A 199 14.26 -18.63 -15.30
N ILE A 200 15.43 -18.53 -15.92
CA ILE A 200 16.71 -18.81 -15.31
C ILE A 200 17.31 -17.49 -14.79
N ILE A 201 17.77 -17.51 -13.56
CA ILE A 201 18.45 -16.38 -12.93
C ILE A 201 19.92 -16.48 -13.26
N ASP A 202 20.43 -15.52 -14.03
CA ASP A 202 21.84 -15.46 -14.42
C ASP A 202 22.68 -14.50 -13.54
N THR A 203 22.00 -13.53 -12.95
CA THR A 203 22.65 -12.46 -12.18
C THR A 203 22.42 -12.68 -10.68
N HIS A 204 23.52 -12.81 -9.94
CA HIS A 204 23.46 -12.97 -8.49
C HIS A 204 24.67 -12.30 -7.82
N PRO A 205 24.50 -11.42 -6.83
CA PRO A 205 23.20 -10.87 -6.38
C PRO A 205 22.56 -9.99 -7.46
N GLN A 206 21.23 -9.93 -7.43
CA GLN A 206 20.48 -9.08 -8.35
C GLN A 206 20.76 -7.61 -8.07
N THR A 207 20.84 -6.85 -9.14
CA THR A 207 20.82 -5.38 -9.10
C THR A 207 19.44 -4.86 -9.45
N ALA A 208 19.08 -3.69 -8.96
CA ALA A 208 17.86 -3.03 -9.36
C ALA A 208 18.07 -2.29 -10.68
N ARG A 209 17.20 -2.52 -11.66
CA ARG A 209 17.14 -1.72 -12.90
C ARG A 209 16.48 -0.36 -12.66
N GLY A 210 15.70 -0.26 -11.62
CA GLY A 210 14.94 0.92 -11.21
C GLY A 210 13.90 0.56 -10.18
N TYR A 211 13.06 1.52 -9.84
CA TYR A 211 12.03 1.38 -8.83
C TYR A 211 10.70 1.90 -9.36
N TYR A 212 9.61 1.24 -9.01
CA TYR A 212 8.27 1.78 -9.19
C TYR A 212 8.05 2.93 -8.20
N ASN A 213 7.14 3.82 -8.52
CA ASN A 213 6.95 5.06 -7.75
C ASN A 213 5.60 5.06 -6.99
N PRO A 214 5.52 4.42 -5.82
CA PRO A 214 4.33 4.50 -4.99
C PRO A 214 4.17 5.89 -4.38
N LEU A 215 2.93 6.24 -4.13
CA LEU A 215 2.51 7.48 -3.50
C LEU A 215 1.87 7.20 -2.15
N VAL A 216 1.64 8.23 -1.36
CA VAL A 216 1.00 8.15 -0.04
C VAL A 216 -0.23 9.05 0.03
N PRO A 217 -1.19 8.78 0.93
CA PRO A 217 -2.31 9.69 1.15
C PRO A 217 -1.83 11.07 1.58
N ALA A 218 -2.44 12.10 1.03
CA ALA A 218 -2.33 13.44 1.58
C ALA A 218 -3.04 13.50 2.93
N VAL A 219 -2.50 14.29 3.84
CA VAL A 219 -3.05 14.49 5.19
C VAL A 219 -3.61 15.90 5.34
N ASN A 220 -4.51 16.07 6.29
CA ASN A 220 -4.94 17.40 6.71
C ASN A 220 -3.90 18.08 7.62
N LEU A 221 -4.19 19.28 8.08
CA LEU A 221 -3.28 20.05 8.95
C LEU A 221 -2.95 19.34 10.27
N ASP A 222 -3.80 18.41 10.72
CA ASP A 222 -3.60 17.63 11.94
C ASP A 222 -2.86 16.30 11.66
N ASN A 223 -2.34 16.11 10.44
CA ASN A 223 -1.73 14.88 9.96
C ASN A 223 -2.65 13.65 10.02
N ASN A 224 -3.95 13.84 9.88
CA ASN A 224 -4.91 12.74 9.78
C ASN A 224 -5.43 12.61 8.34
N ASP A 225 -5.77 11.39 7.96
CA ASP A 225 -6.35 11.08 6.66
C ASP A 225 -7.75 11.71 6.50
N SER A 226 -8.09 12.11 5.28
CA SER A 226 -9.39 12.71 4.98
C SER A 226 -10.53 11.69 4.98
N ALA A 227 -11.67 12.07 5.55
CA ALA A 227 -12.92 11.31 5.47
C ALA A 227 -13.50 11.24 4.05
N GLU A 228 -13.10 12.14 3.17
CA GLU A 228 -13.59 12.15 1.79
C GLU A 228 -12.96 11.05 0.96
N THR A 229 -11.72 10.70 1.26
CA THR A 229 -10.91 9.76 0.49
C THR A 229 -10.61 8.45 1.22
N THR A 230 -10.92 8.36 2.51
CA THR A 230 -10.70 7.14 3.31
C THR A 230 -11.93 6.77 4.13
N VAL A 231 -12.02 5.51 4.52
CA VAL A 231 -13.04 5.03 5.46
C VAL A 231 -12.50 5.19 6.87
N LEU A 232 -13.13 6.05 7.64
CA LEU A 232 -12.69 6.37 9.00
C LEU A 232 -13.48 5.59 10.06
N SER A 233 -12.78 5.14 11.09
CA SER A 233 -13.41 4.66 12.32
C SER A 233 -13.92 5.83 13.16
N PRO A 234 -14.75 5.60 14.19
CA PRO A 234 -15.17 6.68 15.09
C PRO A 234 -14.01 7.44 15.74
N LEU A 235 -12.89 6.75 16.03
CA LEU A 235 -11.69 7.39 16.61
C LEU A 235 -10.99 8.34 15.64
N THR A 236 -11.03 8.03 14.36
CA THR A 236 -10.38 8.84 13.32
C THR A 236 -11.34 9.83 12.66
N GLN A 237 -12.63 9.66 12.84
CA GLN A 237 -13.67 10.58 12.37
C GLN A 237 -13.75 11.87 13.23
N VAL A 238 -13.51 11.71 14.54
CA VAL A 238 -13.45 12.82 15.52
C VAL A 238 -12.13 12.70 16.27
N PRO A 239 -11.01 13.01 15.62
CA PRO A 239 -9.70 12.69 16.17
C PRO A 239 -9.35 13.61 17.34
N LEU A 240 -8.91 13.03 18.45
CA LEU A 240 -8.29 13.73 19.58
C LEU A 240 -6.76 13.70 19.50
N ALA A 241 -6.21 13.10 18.46
CA ALA A 241 -4.77 12.95 18.25
C ALA A 241 -4.49 12.71 16.75
N THR A 242 -3.23 12.81 16.37
CA THR A 242 -2.75 12.33 15.07
C THR A 242 -2.64 10.81 15.09
N PHE A 243 -3.30 10.14 14.16
CA PHE A 243 -3.27 8.69 14.00
C PHE A 243 -2.26 8.31 12.93
N VAL A 244 -1.00 8.14 13.35
CA VAL A 244 0.13 7.90 12.45
C VAL A 244 0.05 6.50 11.84
N PRO A 245 0.13 6.36 10.51
CA PRO A 245 0.07 5.06 9.83
C PRO A 245 1.40 4.28 9.89
N TRP A 246 2.49 4.93 10.24
CA TRP A 246 3.83 4.35 10.36
C TRP A 246 4.35 4.45 11.79
N ASN A 247 5.39 3.68 12.11
CA ASN A 247 6.09 3.78 13.38
C ASN A 247 7.55 3.38 13.19
N LEU A 248 8.44 4.31 13.40
CA LEU A 248 9.86 4.06 13.27
C LEU A 248 10.36 3.19 14.43
N ARG A 249 11.38 2.38 14.17
CA ARG A 249 11.99 1.56 15.23
C ARG A 249 12.62 2.42 16.31
N ALA A 250 12.51 1.98 17.56
CA ALA A 250 13.21 2.62 18.65
C ALA A 250 14.73 2.54 18.45
N VAL A 251 15.44 3.61 18.80
CA VAL A 251 16.91 3.70 18.62
C VAL A 251 17.66 2.55 19.35
N ALA A 252 17.13 2.10 20.47
CA ALA A 252 17.69 0.98 21.25
C ALA A 252 17.70 -0.37 20.50
N THR A 253 16.99 -0.50 19.38
CA THR A 253 16.98 -1.75 18.58
C THR A 253 18.16 -1.85 17.60
N GLY A 254 19.03 -0.84 17.55
CA GLY A 254 20.24 -0.84 16.73
C GLY A 254 20.02 -0.84 15.22
N ALA A 255 18.78 -0.73 14.77
CA ALA A 255 18.48 -0.65 13.34
C ALA A 255 18.36 0.82 12.91
N PRO A 256 18.90 1.20 11.74
CA PRO A 256 18.59 2.49 11.17
C PRO A 256 17.08 2.63 10.96
N LEU A 257 16.61 3.86 10.86
CA LEU A 257 15.21 4.19 10.66
C LEU A 257 14.61 3.37 9.51
N SER A 258 13.95 2.30 9.84
CA SER A 258 13.24 1.45 8.87
C SER A 258 11.77 1.36 9.26
N LEU A 259 10.94 1.42 8.28
CA LEU A 259 9.49 1.21 8.43
C LEU A 259 9.18 -0.23 8.86
#